data_5e1ffcd41d360ac79cef92695341c02c
#
_entry.id   5e1ffcd41d360ac79cef92695341c02c
#
_cell.length_a   1.000
_cell.length_b   1.000
_cell.length_c   1.000
_cell.angle_alpha   90.00
_cell.angle_beta   90.00
_cell.angle_gamma   90.00
#
_symmetry.space_group_name_H-M   'P 1'
#
loop_
_entity.id
_entity.type
_entity.pdbx_description
1 polymer ?
#
loop_
_entity_poly.entity_id
_entity_poly.type
_entity_poly.pdbx_seq_one_letter_code
_entity_poly.pdbx_strand_id
1 'polypeptide(L)'
;MTDEIFKLVIENREGLLLLVFHAQGTKYENLKYELIGIIADKFKADYKAYFSADDNIVLIITQNLFEGITSLTMRSQSDEILKQDLRRLIHYHSKGFAALISDG
;
A
#
# COMPACT_ATOMS: atom_id res chain seq x y z
N MET A 1 -11.27 -5.93 0.58
CA MET A 1 -9.89 -5.40 0.54
C MET A 1 -9.66 -4.22 1.48
N THR A 2 -10.54 -3.22 1.46
CA THR A 2 -10.39 -2.03 2.33
C THR A 2 -10.34 -2.39 3.80
N ASP A 3 -11.28 -3.25 4.26
CA ASP A 3 -11.37 -3.66 5.67
C ASP A 3 -10.14 -4.47 6.09
N GLU A 4 -9.62 -5.29 5.18
CA GLU A 4 -8.42 -6.09 5.44
C GLU A 4 -7.20 -5.19 5.63
N ILE A 5 -7.08 -4.13 4.83
CA ILE A 5 -5.99 -3.15 4.95
C ILE A 5 -6.11 -2.41 6.29
N PHE A 6 -7.31 -1.95 6.64
CA PHE A 6 -7.52 -1.27 7.92
C PHE A 6 -7.11 -2.15 9.09
N LYS A 7 -7.60 -3.38 9.08
CA LYS A 7 -7.31 -4.34 10.15
C LYS A 7 -5.82 -4.59 10.25
N LEU A 8 -5.17 -4.83 9.12
CA LEU A 8 -3.74 -5.09 9.07
C LEU A 8 -2.94 -3.91 9.62
N VAL A 9 -3.26 -2.68 9.20
CA VAL A 9 -2.53 -1.48 9.61
C VAL A 9 -2.75 -1.21 11.09
N ILE A 10 -4.00 -1.24 11.57
CA ILE A 10 -4.31 -0.93 12.95
C ILE A 10 -3.72 -1.96 13.91
N GLU A 11 -3.87 -3.26 13.60
CA GLU A 11 -3.36 -4.32 14.46
C GLU A 11 -1.83 -4.39 14.46
N ASN A 12 -1.18 -3.95 13.38
CA ASN A 12 0.27 -4.04 13.24
C ASN A 12 0.94 -2.67 13.22
N ARG A 13 0.30 -1.66 13.81
CA ARG A 13 0.81 -0.29 13.78
C ARG A 13 2.24 -0.19 14.30
N GLU A 14 2.54 -0.83 15.44
CA GLU A 14 3.88 -0.81 16.01
C GLU A 14 4.89 -1.50 15.11
N GLY A 15 4.51 -2.63 14.53
CA GLY A 15 5.36 -3.36 13.60
C GLY A 15 5.66 -2.54 12.34
N LEU A 16 4.66 -1.84 11.82
CA LEU A 16 4.85 -0.95 10.68
C LEU A 16 5.78 0.20 11.01
N LEU A 17 5.64 0.80 12.19
CA LEU A 17 6.53 1.86 12.64
C LEU A 17 7.97 1.38 12.80
N LEU A 18 8.16 0.18 13.32
CA LEU A 18 9.48 -0.43 13.41
C LEU A 18 10.09 -0.63 12.03
N LEU A 19 9.30 -1.12 11.05
CA LEU A 19 9.77 -1.27 9.69
C LEU A 19 10.23 0.05 9.09
N VAL A 20 9.48 1.12 9.32
CA VAL A 20 9.78 2.44 8.78
C VAL A 20 11.01 3.06 9.45
N PHE A 21 11.07 3.02 10.79
CA PHE A 21 12.13 3.72 11.52
C PHE A 21 13.45 2.95 11.57
N HIS A 22 13.40 1.63 11.53
CA HIS A 22 14.61 0.81 11.70
C HIS A 22 15.03 0.08 10.43
N ALA A 23 14.37 0.36 9.31
CA ALA A 23 14.59 -0.39 8.08
C ALA A 23 15.69 0.18 7.18
N GLN A 24 16.03 1.45 7.33
CA GLN A 24 16.98 2.11 6.42
C GLN A 24 18.38 1.51 6.55
N GLY A 25 18.90 1.05 5.41
CA GLY A 25 20.23 0.47 5.36
C GLY A 25 20.34 -0.92 5.97
N THR A 26 19.22 -1.58 6.26
CA THR A 26 19.17 -2.90 6.87
C THR A 26 18.43 -3.89 5.99
N LYS A 27 18.40 -5.16 6.41
CA LYS A 27 17.63 -6.21 5.74
C LYS A 27 16.13 -5.90 5.69
N TYR A 28 15.62 -5.05 6.58
CA TYR A 28 14.20 -4.68 6.61
C TYR A 28 13.81 -3.76 5.46
N GLU A 29 14.74 -2.99 4.93
CA GLU A 29 14.50 -2.18 3.74
C GLU A 29 14.21 -3.09 2.55
N ASN A 30 14.98 -4.15 2.38
CA ASN A 30 14.76 -5.13 1.33
C ASN A 30 13.42 -5.85 1.52
N LEU A 31 13.04 -6.16 2.76
CA LEU A 31 11.75 -6.78 3.06
C LEU A 31 10.59 -5.88 2.62
N LYS A 32 10.70 -4.58 2.86
CA LYS A 32 9.70 -3.62 2.41
C LYS A 32 9.46 -3.71 0.90
N TYR A 33 10.53 -3.70 0.11
CA TYR A 33 10.44 -3.78 -1.35
C TYR A 33 9.95 -5.14 -1.83
N GLU A 34 10.30 -6.21 -1.13
CA GLU A 34 9.77 -7.54 -1.43
C GLU A 34 8.25 -7.60 -1.22
N LEU A 35 7.75 -7.01 -0.13
CA LEU A 35 6.31 -6.96 0.14
C LEU A 35 5.57 -6.15 -0.92
N ILE A 36 6.12 -5.01 -1.31
CA ILE A 36 5.54 -4.19 -2.38
C ILE A 36 5.47 -5.00 -3.67
N GLY A 37 6.54 -5.74 -4.01
CA GLY A 37 6.58 -6.58 -5.19
C GLY A 37 5.53 -7.68 -5.17
N ILE A 38 5.36 -8.35 -4.03
CA ILE A 38 4.37 -9.41 -3.87
C ILE A 38 2.95 -8.86 -4.07
N ILE A 39 2.65 -7.71 -3.47
CA ILE A 39 1.33 -7.07 -3.60
C ILE A 39 1.09 -6.63 -5.05
N ALA A 40 2.08 -6.03 -5.69
CA ALA A 40 1.98 -5.62 -7.08
C ALA A 40 1.74 -6.81 -8.01
N ASP A 41 2.44 -7.92 -7.79
CA ASP A 41 2.26 -9.14 -8.58
C ASP A 41 0.86 -9.71 -8.42
N LYS A 42 0.30 -9.64 -7.21
CA LYS A 42 -1.07 -10.07 -6.97
C LYS A 42 -2.08 -9.21 -7.72
N PHE A 43 -1.89 -7.88 -7.72
CA PHE A 43 -2.74 -6.98 -8.50
C PHE A 43 -2.68 -7.28 -9.99
N LYS A 44 -1.48 -7.53 -10.53
CA LYS A 44 -1.32 -7.89 -11.94
C LYS A 44 -2.04 -9.20 -12.26
N ALA A 45 -1.94 -10.18 -11.38
CA ALA A 45 -2.60 -11.48 -11.57
C ALA A 45 -4.13 -11.34 -11.54
N ASP A 46 -4.66 -10.56 -10.57
CA ASP A 46 -6.09 -10.35 -10.43
C ASP A 46 -6.68 -9.56 -11.60
N TYR A 47 -5.90 -8.69 -12.23
CA TYR A 47 -6.33 -7.83 -13.33
C TYR A 47 -5.51 -8.06 -14.60
N LYS A 48 -5.17 -9.31 -14.85
CA LYS A 48 -4.29 -9.68 -15.98
C LYS A 48 -4.82 -9.28 -17.36
N ALA A 49 -6.12 -9.02 -17.47
CA ALA A 49 -6.70 -8.54 -18.73
C ALA A 49 -6.26 -7.10 -19.04
N TYR A 50 -5.79 -6.36 -18.05
CA TYR A 50 -5.42 -4.95 -18.18
C TYR A 50 -3.92 -4.70 -18.02
N PHE A 51 -3.22 -5.58 -17.35
CA PHE A 51 -1.81 -5.37 -17.00
C PHE A 51 -0.96 -6.58 -17.38
N SER A 52 0.19 -6.31 -18.00
CA SER A 52 1.17 -7.35 -18.28
C SER A 52 2.03 -7.63 -17.05
N ALA A 53 2.78 -8.74 -17.08
CA ALA A 53 3.69 -9.11 -16.00
C ALA A 53 4.80 -8.05 -15.80
N ASP A 54 5.14 -7.31 -16.86
CA ASP A 54 6.21 -6.30 -16.84
C ASP A 54 5.69 -4.90 -16.62
N ASP A 55 4.44 -4.75 -16.16
CA ASP A 55 3.80 -3.45 -16.04
C ASP A 55 4.33 -2.68 -14.83
N ASN A 56 5.13 -1.67 -15.07
CA ASN A 56 5.74 -0.85 -14.03
C ASN A 56 4.75 0.08 -13.33
N ILE A 57 3.62 0.40 -13.98
CA ILE A 57 2.61 1.29 -13.38
C ILE A 57 1.99 0.66 -12.15
N VAL A 58 1.69 -0.65 -12.20
CA VAL A 58 1.12 -1.34 -11.04
C VAL A 58 2.10 -1.32 -9.87
N LEU A 59 3.38 -1.54 -10.14
CA LEU A 59 4.42 -1.48 -9.11
C LEU A 59 4.50 -0.10 -8.47
N ILE A 60 4.51 0.96 -9.27
CA ILE A 60 4.60 2.34 -8.78
C ILE A 60 3.38 2.71 -7.97
N ILE A 61 2.17 2.35 -8.42
CA ILE A 61 0.94 2.63 -7.69
C ILE A 61 0.94 1.91 -6.34
N THR A 62 1.35 0.64 -6.33
CA THR A 62 1.44 -0.14 -5.09
C THR A 62 2.44 0.49 -4.13
N GLN A 63 3.58 0.91 -4.62
CA GLN A 63 4.61 1.59 -3.83
C GLN A 63 4.07 2.89 -3.24
N ASN A 64 3.36 3.69 -4.04
CA ASN A 64 2.77 4.94 -3.57
C ASN A 64 1.73 4.70 -2.47
N LEU A 65 0.90 3.69 -2.62
CA LEU A 65 -0.07 3.33 -1.60
C LEU A 65 0.63 2.90 -0.30
N PHE A 66 1.65 2.07 -0.41
CA PHE A 66 2.40 1.60 0.75
C PHE A 66 3.08 2.77 1.48
N GLU A 67 3.75 3.66 0.75
CA GLU A 67 4.37 4.85 1.33
C GLU A 67 3.34 5.76 2.00
N GLY A 68 2.17 5.91 1.40
CA GLY A 68 1.08 6.69 1.99
C GLY A 68 0.59 6.09 3.30
N ILE A 69 0.39 4.76 3.33
CA ILE A 69 -0.06 4.07 4.54
C ILE A 69 0.97 4.23 5.66
N THR A 70 2.25 4.02 5.36
CA THR A 70 3.29 4.17 6.37
C THR A 70 3.42 5.59 6.88
N SER A 71 3.32 6.59 5.99
CA SER A 71 3.35 8.00 6.39
C SER A 71 2.19 8.36 7.30
N LEU A 72 0.97 7.91 6.99
CA LEU A 72 -0.18 8.15 7.84
C LEU A 72 -0.03 7.49 9.19
N THR A 73 0.49 6.26 9.21
CA THR A 73 0.71 5.52 10.45
C THR A 73 1.68 6.26 11.37
N MET A 74 2.71 6.88 10.79
CA MET A 74 3.68 7.66 11.55
C MET A 74 3.11 8.97 12.07
N ARG A 75 2.26 9.64 11.29
CA ARG A 75 1.81 11.00 11.58
C ARG A 75 0.51 11.08 12.36
N SER A 76 -0.30 10.02 12.34
CA SER A 76 -1.61 10.03 12.99
C SER A 76 -1.48 9.98 14.50
N GLN A 77 -2.21 10.89 15.17
CA GLN A 77 -2.15 11.02 16.63
C GLN A 77 -3.00 9.97 17.36
N SER A 78 -3.97 9.39 16.66
CA SER A 78 -4.87 8.39 17.25
C SER A 78 -5.31 7.40 16.18
N ASP A 79 -5.81 6.24 16.63
CA ASP A 79 -6.34 5.22 15.72
C ASP A 79 -7.57 5.72 14.96
N GLU A 80 -8.38 6.59 15.57
CA GLU A 80 -9.55 7.16 14.91
C GLU A 80 -9.15 8.05 13.73
N ILE A 81 -8.18 8.91 13.92
CA ILE A 81 -7.66 9.77 12.86
C ILE A 81 -7.02 8.91 11.78
N LEU A 82 -6.26 7.88 12.17
CA LEU A 82 -5.62 6.97 11.22
C LEU A 82 -6.66 6.27 10.34
N LYS A 83 -7.74 5.77 10.93
CA LYS A 83 -8.82 5.12 10.18
C LYS A 83 -9.46 6.07 9.17
N GLN A 84 -9.74 7.31 9.58
CA GLN A 84 -10.33 8.30 8.68
C GLN A 84 -9.42 8.60 7.51
N ASP A 85 -8.15 8.81 7.78
CA ASP A 85 -7.17 9.15 6.74
C ASP A 85 -6.91 7.97 5.81
N LEU A 86 -6.88 6.74 6.35
CA LEU A 86 -6.73 5.54 5.53
C LEU A 86 -7.90 5.38 4.57
N ARG A 87 -9.15 5.64 5.02
CA ARG A 87 -10.31 5.59 4.14
C ARG A 87 -10.17 6.56 2.97
N ARG A 88 -9.72 7.77 3.25
CA ARG A 88 -9.53 8.79 2.22
C ARG A 88 -8.43 8.38 1.24
N LEU A 89 -7.32 7.88 1.75
CA LEU A 89 -6.21 7.45 0.90
C LEU A 89 -6.61 6.25 0.02
N ILE A 90 -7.26 5.26 0.61
CA ILE A 90 -7.70 4.07 -0.14
C ILE A 90 -8.75 4.45 -1.17
N HIS A 91 -9.67 5.35 -0.83
CA HIS A 91 -10.67 5.86 -1.78
C HIS A 91 -9.98 6.52 -2.99
N TYR A 92 -8.99 7.36 -2.72
CA TYR A 92 -8.21 8.01 -3.77
C TYR A 92 -7.55 6.99 -4.70
N HIS A 93 -6.89 6.00 -4.13
CA HIS A 93 -6.22 4.96 -4.93
C HIS A 93 -7.22 4.09 -5.68
N SER A 94 -8.35 3.76 -5.06
CA SER A 94 -9.39 2.95 -5.70
C SER A 94 -9.97 3.65 -6.91
N LYS A 95 -10.23 4.95 -6.82
CA LYS A 95 -10.76 5.73 -7.94
C LYS A 95 -9.73 5.87 -9.05
N GLY A 96 -8.48 6.12 -8.71
CA GLY A 96 -7.40 6.19 -9.70
C GLY A 96 -7.17 4.85 -10.41
N PHE A 97 -7.18 3.77 -9.66
CA PHE A 97 -7.02 2.42 -10.22
C PHE A 97 -8.20 2.07 -11.13
N ALA A 98 -9.42 2.39 -10.70
CA ALA A 98 -10.61 2.16 -11.52
C ALA A 98 -10.54 2.90 -12.86
N ALA A 99 -10.00 4.12 -12.86
CA ALA A 99 -9.80 4.89 -14.07
C ALA A 99 -8.83 4.19 -15.03
N LEU A 100 -7.77 3.60 -14.51
CA LEU A 100 -6.79 2.88 -15.35
C LEU A 100 -7.43 1.68 -16.06
N ILE A 101 -8.27 0.92 -15.37
CA ILE A 101 -8.87 -0.27 -15.96
C ILE A 101 -10.11 0.04 -16.80
N SER A 102 -10.75 1.19 -16.62
CA SER A 102 -11.93 1.56 -17.41
C SER A 102 -11.55 2.31 -18.67
N ASP A 103 -10.46 3.07 -18.67
CA ASP A 103 -10.02 3.87 -19.83
C ASP A 103 -9.03 3.11 -20.72
N GLY A 104 -8.54 2.01 -20.18
CA GLY A 104 -7.61 1.19 -20.92
C GLY A 104 -8.27 0.28 -21.90
#